data_01bee34d0d3c907428b471807e962e22
#
_entry.id   01bee34d0d3c907428b471807e962e22
#
_cell.length_a   1.000
_cell.length_b   1.000
_cell.length_c   1.000
_cell.angle_alpha   90.00
_cell.angle_beta   90.00
_cell.angle_gamma   90.00
#
_symmetry.space_group_name_H-M   'P 1'
#
loop_
_entity.id
_entity.type
_entity.pdbx_description
1 polymer ?
#
loop_
_entity_poly.entity_id
_entity_poly.type
_entity_poly.pdbx_seq_one_letter_code
_entity_poly.pdbx_strand_id
1 'polypeptide(L)'
;MRTSKHIEQLAGNVHFRPDEKTDERILAQAEAALGKRTFPDTKPEKMRIIIMRNPIIRIAVAAVVVIACVIGLSLWRATGSGITLADVLARVEQVKSFSCKGSFTMNGQIAPGKPYQFETLFSIVLSQEYGYKSKAETQDPNGGTMAFGEIYVSPQKKTFIQIKHTSKKYVRGGLDDAEAQQYQKEFSHYGNPGALLKEIMACKYENLGRSTIDGFGVEGFRTTDPNCKLPLGWSAFKDPQIDVKVWIDVKTRLPIRFEYLISSLNQRGNTLSQRFVVHDFEWDVPVTAAEFEPPPVPDGYAVLDNLPGMEDEETAIQGLKRCIEFFGNYIDTVGDDAGALGAVVSALEKSETPAALRLKEEIKGLTGEETFKRVSDAGKPILRLMWFYVGLVQQKKDPAYYGKTVTPKDADKVLMRWKVSDSEYRVIFGDLHAETVTADALAELEKLLPE
;
A
#
# COMPACT_ATOMS: atom_id res chain seq x y z
N MET A 1 23.21 27.64 14.68
CA MET A 1 22.07 27.48 15.60
C MET A 1 21.45 28.82 16.01
N ARG A 2 21.15 29.76 15.10
CA ARG A 2 20.53 31.08 15.42
C ARG A 2 19.36 31.47 14.50
N THR A 3 18.95 30.64 13.55
CA THR A 3 17.92 30.95 12.53
C THR A 3 16.53 30.36 12.82
N SER A 4 16.39 29.32 13.64
CA SER A 4 15.11 28.67 13.92
C SER A 4 14.20 29.50 14.86
N LYS A 5 14.75 30.14 15.88
CA LYS A 5 13.95 30.94 16.85
C LYS A 5 13.31 32.20 16.27
N HIS A 6 13.86 32.73 15.16
CA HIS A 6 13.35 33.95 14.56
C HIS A 6 12.12 33.70 13.67
N ILE A 7 12.01 32.50 13.11
CA ILE A 7 10.87 32.08 12.28
C ILE A 7 9.65 31.74 13.17
N GLU A 8 9.87 31.10 14.33
CA GLU A 8 8.78 30.81 15.29
C GLU A 8 8.17 32.09 15.90
N GLN A 9 8.98 33.14 16.13
CA GLN A 9 8.47 34.43 16.60
C GLN A 9 7.67 35.20 15.55
N LEU A 10 7.95 35.02 14.27
CA LEU A 10 7.19 35.63 13.19
C LEU A 10 5.86 34.90 12.90
N ALA A 11 5.80 33.58 13.05
CA ALA A 11 4.59 32.79 12.87
C ALA A 11 3.55 32.97 13.99
N GLY A 12 3.98 33.31 15.20
CA GLY A 12 3.09 33.52 16.37
C GLY A 12 2.29 34.82 16.36
N ASN A 13 2.58 35.76 15.46
CA ASN A 13 1.98 37.09 15.46
C ASN A 13 1.03 37.39 14.28
N VAL A 14 0.71 36.40 13.44
CA VAL A 14 -0.26 36.59 12.35
C VAL A 14 -1.61 36.05 12.78
N HIS A 15 -2.29 36.78 13.66
CA HIS A 15 -3.74 36.64 13.85
C HIS A 15 -4.43 37.46 12.75
N PHE A 16 -4.88 36.78 11.68
CA PHE A 16 -5.81 37.34 10.72
C PHE A 16 -7.19 37.47 11.42
N ARG A 17 -7.45 38.61 12.05
CA ARG A 17 -8.82 39.07 12.33
C ARG A 17 -9.21 39.97 11.16
N PRO A 18 -10.32 39.69 10.45
CA PRO A 18 -10.87 40.65 9.51
C PRO A 18 -11.13 41.96 10.26
N ASP A 19 -10.61 43.07 9.71
CA ASP A 19 -10.86 44.38 10.30
C ASP A 19 -12.30 44.75 9.93
N GLU A 20 -13.14 45.01 10.95
CA GLU A 20 -14.56 45.45 10.80
C GLU A 20 -14.72 46.59 9.79
N LYS A 21 -13.73 47.46 9.69
CA LYS A 21 -13.69 48.55 8.70
C LYS A 21 -13.56 48.09 7.25
N THR A 22 -13.00 46.90 6.98
CA THR A 22 -12.89 46.34 5.66
C THR A 22 -14.21 45.73 5.21
N ASP A 23 -14.95 45.10 6.12
CA ASP A 23 -16.29 44.54 5.84
C ASP A 23 -17.32 45.65 5.63
N GLU A 24 -17.29 46.73 6.42
CA GLU A 24 -18.16 47.90 6.22
C GLU A 24 -17.88 48.60 4.85
N ARG A 25 -16.62 48.64 4.42
CA ARG A 25 -16.24 49.24 3.14
C ARG A 25 -16.71 48.41 1.95
N ILE A 26 -16.68 47.10 2.07
CA ILE A 26 -17.18 46.18 1.03
C ILE A 26 -18.71 46.23 0.96
N LEU A 27 -19.39 46.25 2.09
CA LEU A 27 -20.84 46.42 2.15
C LEU A 27 -21.30 47.77 1.59
N ALA A 28 -20.66 48.89 1.95
CA ALA A 28 -20.96 50.20 1.41
C ALA A 28 -20.72 50.29 -0.11
N GLN A 29 -19.70 49.62 -0.66
CA GLN A 29 -19.47 49.54 -2.09
C GLN A 29 -20.53 48.70 -2.81
N ALA A 30 -21.01 47.63 -2.21
CA ALA A 30 -22.10 46.79 -2.72
C ALA A 30 -23.42 47.54 -2.74
N GLU A 31 -23.75 48.27 -1.67
CA GLU A 31 -24.97 49.11 -1.59
C GLU A 31 -24.91 50.29 -2.58
N ALA A 32 -23.77 50.92 -2.75
CA ALA A 32 -23.59 52.01 -3.74
C ALA A 32 -23.70 51.49 -5.21
N ALA A 33 -23.34 50.24 -5.45
CA ALA A 33 -23.49 49.60 -6.76
C ALA A 33 -24.95 49.19 -7.05
N LEU A 34 -25.70 48.81 -6.01
CA LEU A 34 -27.14 48.51 -6.08
C LEU A 34 -28.03 49.75 -6.20
N GLY A 35 -27.67 50.86 -5.52
CA GLY A 35 -28.43 52.10 -5.49
C GLY A 35 -28.46 52.90 -6.78
N LYS A 36 -27.66 52.56 -7.81
CA LYS A 36 -27.62 53.27 -9.13
C LYS A 36 -28.54 52.69 -10.21
N ARG A 37 -29.37 51.71 -9.89
CA ARG A 37 -30.40 51.22 -10.83
C ARG A 37 -31.76 51.81 -10.45
N THR A 38 -32.03 53.03 -10.89
CA THR A 38 -33.39 53.59 -10.94
C THR A 38 -34.20 52.87 -12.00
N PHE A 39 -35.06 51.94 -11.57
CA PHE A 39 -36.11 51.43 -12.45
C PHE A 39 -37.16 52.49 -12.65
N PRO A 40 -37.63 52.74 -13.89
CA PRO A 40 -38.71 53.65 -14.12
C PRO A 40 -40.01 53.12 -13.48
N ASP A 41 -40.68 53.94 -12.71
CA ASP A 41 -41.92 53.68 -12.00
C ASP A 41 -43.06 53.51 -13.02
N THR A 42 -43.32 52.29 -13.49
CA THR A 42 -44.47 51.91 -14.35
C THR A 42 -45.42 51.08 -13.53
N LYS A 43 -46.61 51.66 -13.29
CA LYS A 43 -47.73 51.05 -12.52
C LYS A 43 -48.07 49.63 -13.02
N PRO A 44 -48.13 48.62 -12.10
CA PRO A 44 -48.18 47.21 -12.49
C PRO A 44 -49.53 46.63 -12.88
N GLU A 45 -50.58 47.43 -13.04
CA GLU A 45 -51.95 46.90 -13.12
C GLU A 45 -52.42 46.44 -14.52
N LYS A 46 -51.77 46.83 -15.62
CA LYS A 46 -52.25 46.46 -16.95
C LYS A 46 -51.47 45.32 -17.65
N MET A 47 -50.32 44.92 -17.14
CA MET A 47 -49.50 43.92 -17.80
C MET A 47 -49.87 42.49 -17.46
N ARG A 48 -50.54 42.22 -16.32
CA ARG A 48 -50.92 40.88 -15.86
C ARG A 48 -52.00 40.21 -16.74
N ILE A 49 -52.87 40.98 -17.39
CA ILE A 49 -54.03 40.45 -18.11
C ILE A 49 -53.68 40.06 -19.56
N ILE A 50 -52.65 40.67 -20.16
CA ILE A 50 -52.29 40.44 -21.56
C ILE A 50 -51.47 39.12 -21.68
N ILE A 51 -50.68 38.79 -20.68
CA ILE A 51 -49.81 37.59 -20.68
C ILE A 51 -50.64 36.30 -20.54
N MET A 52 -51.85 36.36 -19.91
CA MET A 52 -52.65 35.16 -19.72
C MET A 52 -53.55 34.78 -20.90
N ARG A 53 -53.72 35.65 -21.90
CA ARG A 53 -54.65 35.38 -23.04
C ARG A 53 -54.00 34.89 -24.32
N ASN A 54 -52.68 35.05 -24.47
CA ASN A 54 -52.03 34.65 -25.72
C ASN A 54 -51.23 33.35 -25.53
N PRO A 55 -51.61 32.23 -26.17
CA PRO A 55 -50.95 30.92 -26.00
C PRO A 55 -49.49 30.95 -26.46
N ILE A 56 -49.12 31.81 -27.42
CA ILE A 56 -47.74 31.96 -27.91
C ILE A 56 -46.84 32.57 -26.84
N ILE A 57 -47.32 33.52 -26.06
CA ILE A 57 -46.55 34.14 -24.96
C ILE A 57 -46.34 33.14 -23.81
N ARG A 58 -47.31 32.27 -23.55
CA ARG A 58 -47.17 31.20 -22.54
C ARG A 58 -46.07 30.20 -22.92
N ILE A 59 -46.00 29.83 -24.20
CA ILE A 59 -44.96 28.92 -24.71
C ILE A 59 -43.61 29.60 -24.66
N ALA A 60 -43.53 30.87 -25.03
CA ALA A 60 -42.27 31.63 -24.98
C ALA A 60 -41.75 31.78 -23.54
N VAL A 61 -42.62 32.07 -22.57
CA VAL A 61 -42.23 32.15 -21.14
C VAL A 61 -41.81 30.79 -20.60
N ALA A 62 -42.55 29.73 -20.94
CA ALA A 62 -42.17 28.37 -20.56
C ALA A 62 -40.84 27.95 -21.17
N ALA A 63 -40.56 28.29 -22.42
CA ALA A 63 -39.29 28.02 -23.08
C ALA A 63 -38.11 28.78 -22.40
N VAL A 64 -38.32 30.04 -22.03
CA VAL A 64 -37.29 30.82 -21.30
C VAL A 64 -37.04 30.24 -19.93
N VAL A 65 -38.06 29.79 -19.20
CA VAL A 65 -37.90 29.14 -17.89
C VAL A 65 -37.17 27.81 -18.05
N VAL A 66 -37.55 26.99 -19.07
CA VAL A 66 -36.84 25.73 -19.34
C VAL A 66 -35.35 25.98 -19.72
N ILE A 67 -35.10 26.94 -20.59
CA ILE A 67 -33.74 27.33 -20.95
C ILE A 67 -32.95 27.85 -19.72
N ALA A 68 -33.55 28.69 -18.88
CA ALA A 68 -32.94 29.16 -17.65
C ALA A 68 -32.69 28.02 -16.66
N CYS A 69 -33.59 27.04 -16.54
CA CYS A 69 -33.40 25.83 -15.73
C CYS A 69 -32.28 24.94 -16.32
N VAL A 70 -32.22 24.74 -17.63
CA VAL A 70 -31.17 23.98 -18.29
C VAL A 70 -29.82 24.68 -18.14
N ILE A 71 -29.75 25.99 -18.32
CA ILE A 71 -28.53 26.78 -18.08
C ILE A 71 -28.18 26.76 -16.59
N GLY A 72 -29.13 26.93 -15.69
CA GLY A 72 -28.91 26.84 -14.24
C GLY A 72 -28.42 25.46 -13.80
N LEU A 73 -29.01 24.39 -14.32
CA LEU A 73 -28.57 23.02 -14.08
C LEU A 73 -27.19 22.73 -14.72
N SER A 74 -26.92 23.26 -15.92
CA SER A 74 -25.61 23.10 -16.56
C SER A 74 -24.52 23.93 -15.84
N LEU A 75 -24.85 25.14 -15.39
CA LEU A 75 -23.96 25.96 -14.56
C LEU A 75 -23.77 25.31 -13.16
N TRP A 76 -24.81 24.78 -12.57
CA TRP A 76 -24.72 24.05 -11.29
C TRP A 76 -23.91 22.75 -11.43
N ARG A 77 -24.05 22.03 -12.53
CA ARG A 77 -23.17 20.91 -12.87
C ARG A 77 -21.74 21.36 -13.17
N ALA A 78 -21.55 22.51 -13.85
CA ALA A 78 -20.23 23.05 -14.14
C ALA A 78 -19.52 23.64 -12.91
N THR A 79 -20.28 24.16 -11.93
CA THR A 79 -19.75 24.61 -10.63
C THR A 79 -19.68 23.50 -9.58
N GLY A 80 -20.41 22.38 -9.80
CA GLY A 80 -20.46 21.19 -8.95
C GLY A 80 -19.66 20.00 -9.49
N SER A 81 -18.93 20.13 -10.61
CA SER A 81 -18.08 19.05 -11.10
C SER A 81 -16.79 18.98 -10.30
N GLY A 82 -16.90 18.59 -9.05
CA GLY A 82 -15.77 18.04 -8.32
C GLY A 82 -15.20 16.85 -9.11
N ILE A 83 -13.92 16.61 -8.98
CA ILE A 83 -13.28 15.41 -9.52
C ILE A 83 -13.94 14.20 -8.84
N THR A 84 -14.31 13.18 -9.59
CA THR A 84 -14.74 11.90 -9.02
C THR A 84 -13.58 10.90 -9.10
N LEU A 85 -13.43 10.05 -8.09
CA LEU A 85 -12.39 9.00 -8.13
C LEU A 85 -12.59 8.03 -9.31
N ALA A 86 -13.82 7.87 -9.79
CA ALA A 86 -14.13 7.07 -10.98
C ALA A 86 -13.54 7.69 -12.27
N ASP A 87 -13.65 9.03 -12.43
CA ASP A 87 -13.04 9.73 -13.57
C ASP A 87 -11.51 9.65 -13.51
N VAL A 88 -10.94 9.76 -12.30
CA VAL A 88 -9.50 9.63 -12.06
C VAL A 88 -9.02 8.22 -12.42
N LEU A 89 -9.74 7.20 -11.96
CA LEU A 89 -9.42 5.80 -12.27
C LEU A 89 -9.45 5.55 -13.78
N ALA A 90 -10.52 6.00 -14.46
CA ALA A 90 -10.64 5.86 -15.91
C ALA A 90 -9.47 6.55 -16.65
N ARG A 91 -8.95 7.66 -16.11
CA ARG A 91 -7.79 8.35 -16.68
C ARG A 91 -6.49 7.61 -16.40
N VAL A 92 -6.29 7.10 -15.18
CA VAL A 92 -5.11 6.31 -14.80
C VAL A 92 -5.02 5.01 -15.61
N GLU A 93 -6.14 4.36 -15.90
CA GLU A 93 -6.18 3.14 -16.72
C GLU A 93 -5.79 3.37 -18.19
N GLN A 94 -5.83 4.60 -18.67
CA GLN A 94 -5.38 4.96 -20.03
C GLN A 94 -3.87 5.23 -20.12
N VAL A 95 -3.20 5.45 -18.98
CA VAL A 95 -1.77 5.72 -18.91
C VAL A 95 -0.98 4.47 -19.26
N LYS A 96 -0.04 4.61 -20.20
CA LYS A 96 0.80 3.49 -20.67
C LYS A 96 2.08 3.31 -19.84
N SER A 97 2.56 4.37 -19.25
CA SER A 97 3.79 4.39 -18.47
C SER A 97 3.76 5.50 -17.42
N PHE A 98 4.44 5.31 -16.32
CA PHE A 98 4.66 6.37 -15.35
C PHE A 98 5.95 6.15 -14.57
N SER A 99 6.49 7.22 -14.00
CA SER A 99 7.48 7.17 -12.94
C SER A 99 6.94 7.83 -11.67
N CYS A 100 7.45 7.40 -10.53
CA CYS A 100 7.19 8.04 -9.25
C CYS A 100 8.32 7.80 -8.27
N LYS A 101 8.35 8.61 -7.21
CA LYS A 101 9.19 8.41 -6.04
C LYS A 101 8.34 8.20 -4.81
N GLY A 102 8.94 7.71 -3.75
CA GLY A 102 8.25 7.62 -2.49
C GLY A 102 9.16 7.27 -1.34
N SER A 103 8.55 7.27 -0.16
CA SER A 103 9.20 6.82 1.07
C SER A 103 8.26 5.91 1.87
N PHE A 104 8.88 4.96 2.53
CA PHE A 104 8.24 4.09 3.52
C PHE A 104 8.98 4.25 4.84
N THR A 105 8.29 4.72 5.87
CA THR A 105 8.86 4.88 7.21
C THR A 105 8.17 3.91 8.15
N MET A 106 8.92 3.15 8.91
CA MET A 106 8.41 2.29 9.97
C MET A 106 8.98 2.74 11.32
N ASN A 107 8.08 2.91 12.30
CA ASN A 107 8.44 3.22 13.68
C ASN A 107 7.79 2.22 14.61
N GLY A 108 8.53 1.72 15.58
CA GLY A 108 7.99 0.75 16.52
C GLY A 108 8.94 0.42 17.66
N GLN A 109 8.65 -0.65 18.39
CA GLN A 109 9.52 -1.24 19.39
C GLN A 109 9.65 -2.72 19.14
N ILE A 110 10.88 -3.19 18.97
CA ILE A 110 11.21 -4.63 18.82
C ILE A 110 11.17 -5.33 20.16
N ALA A 111 11.60 -4.64 21.20
CA ALA A 111 11.59 -5.08 22.59
C ALA A 111 11.31 -3.86 23.50
N PRO A 112 10.88 -4.07 24.76
CA PRO A 112 10.63 -2.96 25.68
C PRO A 112 11.84 -2.03 25.79
N GLY A 113 11.60 -0.72 25.57
CA GLY A 113 12.67 0.29 25.59
C GLY A 113 13.64 0.24 24.42
N LYS A 114 13.38 -0.56 23.39
CA LYS A 114 14.18 -0.67 22.16
C LYS A 114 13.39 -0.13 20.97
N PRO A 115 13.23 1.20 20.82
CA PRO A 115 12.60 1.78 19.65
C PRO A 115 13.46 1.49 18.42
N TYR A 116 12.78 1.25 17.30
CA TYR A 116 13.43 1.23 16.00
C TYR A 116 12.69 2.17 15.05
N GLN A 117 13.45 2.73 14.15
CA GLN A 117 12.95 3.51 13.04
C GLN A 117 13.82 3.22 11.84
N PHE A 118 13.21 3.07 10.68
CA PHE A 118 13.95 3.12 9.43
C PHE A 118 13.10 3.80 8.37
N GLU A 119 13.76 4.33 7.38
CA GLU A 119 13.14 4.92 6.21
C GLU A 119 13.67 4.24 4.95
N THR A 120 12.77 3.84 4.06
CA THR A 120 13.11 3.34 2.74
C THR A 120 12.68 4.36 1.71
N LEU A 121 13.64 4.93 0.99
CA LEU A 121 13.40 5.76 -0.18
C LEU A 121 13.33 4.87 -1.41
N PHE A 122 12.38 5.11 -2.28
CA PHE A 122 12.24 4.31 -3.51
C PHE A 122 11.87 5.17 -4.71
N SER A 123 12.22 4.66 -5.88
CA SER A 123 11.74 5.14 -7.17
C SER A 123 11.23 3.98 -8.01
N ILE A 124 10.19 4.24 -8.78
CA ILE A 124 9.52 3.26 -9.63
C ILE A 124 9.41 3.83 -11.03
N VAL A 125 9.65 3.00 -12.03
CA VAL A 125 9.26 3.22 -13.42
C VAL A 125 8.44 2.00 -13.86
N LEU A 126 7.25 2.25 -14.37
CA LEU A 126 6.35 1.21 -14.86
C LEU A 126 5.96 1.50 -16.32
N SER A 127 5.97 0.47 -17.13
CA SER A 127 5.44 0.47 -18.49
C SER A 127 4.55 -0.76 -18.69
N GLN A 128 3.34 -0.53 -19.23
CA GLN A 128 2.46 -1.64 -19.61
C GLN A 128 3.09 -2.55 -20.68
N GLU A 129 3.99 -1.99 -21.51
CA GLU A 129 4.65 -2.71 -22.59
C GLU A 129 5.93 -3.40 -22.13
N TYR A 130 6.81 -2.71 -21.38
CA TYR A 130 8.14 -3.22 -21.09
C TYR A 130 8.31 -3.83 -19.70
N GLY A 131 7.46 -3.47 -18.74
CA GLY A 131 7.46 -4.02 -17.40
C GLY A 131 7.73 -3.03 -16.29
N TYR A 132 8.50 -3.44 -15.30
CA TYR A 132 8.69 -2.73 -14.04
C TYR A 132 10.15 -2.62 -13.67
N LYS A 133 10.53 -1.46 -13.19
CA LYS A 133 11.85 -1.20 -12.60
C LYS A 133 11.67 -0.43 -11.31
N SER A 134 12.34 -0.85 -10.25
CA SER A 134 12.40 -0.08 -9.01
C SER A 134 13.80 -0.05 -8.42
N LYS A 135 14.06 0.98 -7.66
CA LYS A 135 15.26 1.17 -6.86
C LYS A 135 14.83 1.58 -5.46
N ALA A 136 15.39 0.94 -4.44
CA ALA A 136 15.07 1.22 -3.06
C ALA A 136 16.31 1.26 -2.19
N GLU A 137 16.38 2.23 -1.27
CA GLU A 137 17.42 2.38 -0.28
C GLU A 137 16.79 2.56 1.08
N THR A 138 17.14 1.66 2.01
CA THR A 138 16.70 1.73 3.40
C THR A 138 17.81 2.33 4.25
N GLN A 139 17.46 3.36 5.01
CA GLN A 139 18.37 4.09 5.87
C GLN A 139 17.98 3.91 7.34
N ASP A 140 18.99 3.86 8.20
CA ASP A 140 18.82 3.96 9.65
C ASP A 140 18.60 5.43 10.09
N PRO A 141 18.23 5.68 11.37
CA PRO A 141 18.02 7.04 11.88
C PRO A 141 19.27 7.93 11.84
N ASN A 142 20.46 7.36 11.68
CA ASN A 142 21.74 8.08 11.63
C ASN A 142 22.17 8.35 10.17
N GLY A 143 21.36 7.92 9.16
CA GLY A 143 21.65 8.07 7.75
C GLY A 143 22.56 6.98 7.19
N GLY A 144 22.83 5.92 7.93
CA GLY A 144 23.55 4.73 7.43
C GLY A 144 22.67 3.91 6.49
N THR A 145 23.22 3.41 5.37
CA THR A 145 22.50 2.54 4.44
C THR A 145 22.41 1.12 4.99
N MET A 146 21.23 0.71 5.42
CA MET A 146 20.92 -0.65 5.89
C MET A 146 20.72 -1.63 4.73
N ALA A 147 20.03 -1.20 3.70
CA ALA A 147 19.76 -2.00 2.51
C ALA A 147 19.67 -1.11 1.28
N PHE A 148 20.23 -1.59 0.17
CA PHE A 148 20.12 -0.95 -1.12
C PHE A 148 19.96 -2.00 -2.20
N GLY A 149 18.97 -1.83 -3.08
CA GLY A 149 18.70 -2.78 -4.13
C GLY A 149 17.85 -2.24 -5.26
N GLU A 150 17.83 -3.02 -6.33
CA GLU A 150 17.07 -2.74 -7.55
C GLU A 150 16.28 -3.98 -7.94
N ILE A 151 15.12 -3.79 -8.55
CA ILE A 151 14.27 -4.86 -9.10
C ILE A 151 13.95 -4.50 -10.55
N TYR A 152 14.06 -5.50 -11.41
CA TYR A 152 13.69 -5.43 -12.82
C TYR A 152 12.76 -6.60 -13.11
N VAL A 153 11.59 -6.32 -13.68
CA VAL A 153 10.64 -7.34 -14.12
C VAL A 153 10.27 -7.07 -15.57
N SER A 154 10.51 -8.03 -16.43
CA SER A 154 10.09 -7.99 -17.83
C SER A 154 9.13 -9.14 -18.11
N PRO A 155 7.81 -8.91 -18.10
CA PRO A 155 6.81 -9.94 -18.39
C PRO A 155 6.97 -10.51 -19.80
N GLN A 156 7.32 -9.68 -20.79
CA GLN A 156 7.54 -10.13 -22.17
C GLN A 156 8.73 -11.08 -22.31
N LYS A 157 9.83 -10.81 -21.59
CA LYS A 157 11.02 -11.67 -21.54
C LYS A 157 10.87 -12.78 -20.50
N LYS A 158 9.79 -12.78 -19.73
CA LYS A 158 9.56 -13.70 -18.61
C LYS A 158 10.73 -13.74 -17.64
N THR A 159 11.27 -12.57 -17.31
CA THR A 159 12.44 -12.43 -16.44
C THR A 159 12.14 -11.56 -15.23
N PHE A 160 12.68 -11.99 -14.10
CA PHE A 160 12.77 -11.23 -12.85
C PHE A 160 14.24 -11.15 -12.44
N ILE A 161 14.69 -9.94 -12.09
CA ILE A 161 16.04 -9.71 -11.58
C ILE A 161 15.93 -8.86 -10.31
N GLN A 162 16.59 -9.28 -9.25
CA GLN A 162 16.76 -8.49 -8.05
C GLN A 162 18.25 -8.34 -7.74
N ILE A 163 18.71 -7.10 -7.63
CA ILE A 163 20.10 -6.78 -7.28
C ILE A 163 20.09 -6.26 -5.84
N LYS A 164 20.78 -6.94 -4.95
CA LYS A 164 20.96 -6.56 -3.53
C LYS A 164 22.37 -6.05 -3.34
N HIS A 165 22.58 -4.74 -3.46
CA HIS A 165 23.90 -4.13 -3.43
C HIS A 165 24.59 -4.28 -2.07
N THR A 166 23.86 -4.11 -0.98
CA THR A 166 24.40 -4.24 0.39
C THR A 166 24.93 -5.64 0.67
N SER A 167 24.30 -6.68 0.16
CA SER A 167 24.72 -8.08 0.34
C SER A 167 25.45 -8.65 -0.87
N LYS A 168 25.73 -7.83 -1.90
CA LYS A 168 26.40 -8.23 -3.17
C LYS A 168 25.79 -9.47 -3.78
N LYS A 169 24.48 -9.50 -3.95
CA LYS A 169 23.74 -10.60 -4.54
C LYS A 169 23.00 -10.15 -5.79
N TYR A 170 23.10 -10.93 -6.84
CA TYR A 170 22.38 -10.77 -8.08
C TYR A 170 21.47 -11.99 -8.25
N VAL A 171 20.17 -11.81 -7.99
CA VAL A 171 19.17 -12.86 -8.06
C VAL A 171 18.46 -12.74 -9.40
N ARG A 172 18.44 -13.82 -10.18
CA ARG A 172 17.68 -13.89 -11.43
C ARG A 172 16.74 -15.09 -11.42
N GLY A 173 15.58 -14.92 -12.03
CA GLY A 173 14.60 -15.97 -12.18
C GLY A 173 13.85 -15.85 -13.50
N GLY A 174 13.38 -16.99 -14.00
CA GLY A 174 12.39 -17.04 -15.06
C GLY A 174 10.98 -16.87 -14.47
N LEU A 175 10.07 -16.28 -15.22
CA LEU A 175 8.65 -16.24 -14.92
C LEU A 175 7.93 -17.21 -15.83
N ASP A 176 7.02 -18.03 -15.32
CA ASP A 176 6.07 -18.75 -16.16
C ASP A 176 4.97 -17.79 -16.68
N ASP A 177 4.07 -18.30 -17.54
CA ASP A 177 3.02 -17.46 -18.13
C ASP A 177 2.04 -16.93 -17.08
N ALA A 178 1.74 -17.72 -16.05
CA ALA A 178 0.85 -17.32 -14.97
C ALA A 178 1.53 -16.28 -14.07
N GLU A 179 2.79 -16.49 -13.73
CA GLU A 179 3.62 -15.55 -12.97
C GLU A 179 3.80 -14.24 -13.72
N ALA A 180 4.13 -14.28 -15.01
CA ALA A 180 4.28 -13.08 -15.83
C ALA A 180 2.97 -12.27 -15.88
N GLN A 181 1.81 -12.95 -16.04
CA GLN A 181 0.49 -12.30 -15.97
C GLN A 181 0.17 -11.79 -14.57
N GLN A 182 0.53 -12.54 -13.53
CA GLN A 182 0.34 -12.17 -12.15
C GLN A 182 1.23 -11.00 -11.79
N TYR A 183 2.49 -10.99 -12.17
CA TYR A 183 3.38 -9.83 -12.01
C TYR A 183 2.83 -8.60 -12.76
N GLN A 184 2.35 -8.72 -13.97
CA GLN A 184 1.65 -7.64 -14.67
C GLN A 184 0.44 -7.13 -13.88
N LYS A 185 -0.28 -8.02 -13.17
CA LYS A 185 -1.46 -7.71 -12.37
C LYS A 185 -1.12 -7.26 -10.95
N GLU A 186 -0.12 -7.83 -10.29
CA GLU A 186 0.21 -7.60 -8.88
C GLU A 186 1.26 -6.52 -8.65
N PHE A 187 2.23 -6.32 -9.55
CA PHE A 187 2.99 -5.07 -9.56
C PHE A 187 2.10 -3.86 -9.84
N SER A 188 0.92 -4.12 -10.41
CA SER A 188 -0.17 -3.17 -10.33
C SER A 188 -0.64 -2.91 -8.89
N HIS A 189 -0.33 -3.72 -7.86
CA HIS A 189 -0.84 -3.51 -6.50
C HIS A 189 0.07 -2.60 -5.65
N TYR A 190 1.37 -2.84 -5.62
CA TYR A 190 2.28 -2.11 -4.70
C TYR A 190 2.71 -0.72 -5.16
N GLY A 191 2.48 -0.37 -6.39
CA GLY A 191 2.83 0.93 -6.98
C GLY A 191 1.86 1.37 -8.06
N ASN A 192 0.78 0.64 -8.32
CA ASN A 192 -0.21 1.01 -9.30
C ASN A 192 -1.26 1.93 -8.69
N PRO A 193 -1.24 3.21 -9.08
CA PRO A 193 -2.23 4.18 -8.63
C PRO A 193 -3.68 3.75 -8.89
N GLY A 194 -3.94 2.99 -9.97
CA GLY A 194 -5.26 2.49 -10.30
C GLY A 194 -5.79 1.45 -9.32
N ALA A 195 -4.93 0.53 -8.86
CA ALA A 195 -5.32 -0.45 -7.84
C ALA A 195 -5.63 0.24 -6.51
N LEU A 196 -4.79 1.20 -6.10
CA LEU A 196 -4.99 1.99 -4.90
C LEU A 196 -6.30 2.79 -4.94
N LEU A 197 -6.61 3.40 -6.08
CA LEU A 197 -7.88 4.11 -6.27
C LEU A 197 -9.08 3.18 -6.16
N LYS A 198 -9.02 1.97 -6.73
CA LYS A 198 -10.09 0.96 -6.63
C LYS A 198 -10.38 0.59 -5.18
N GLU A 199 -9.33 0.39 -4.39
CA GLU A 199 -9.47 0.06 -2.97
C GLU A 199 -10.06 1.24 -2.17
N ILE A 200 -9.60 2.49 -2.40
CA ILE A 200 -10.19 3.66 -1.75
C ILE A 200 -11.67 3.80 -2.12
N MET A 201 -12.02 3.57 -3.39
CA MET A 201 -13.42 3.63 -3.86
C MET A 201 -14.31 2.53 -3.26
N ALA A 202 -13.75 1.39 -2.88
CA ALA A 202 -14.47 0.32 -2.20
C ALA A 202 -14.73 0.61 -0.71
N CYS A 203 -14.07 1.61 -0.14
CA CYS A 203 -14.18 2.03 1.26
C CYS A 203 -15.07 3.28 1.41
N LYS A 204 -15.46 3.60 2.64
CA LYS A 204 -16.05 4.91 2.93
C LYS A 204 -14.96 5.97 2.84
N TYR A 205 -15.13 6.96 2.00
CA TYR A 205 -14.19 8.06 1.85
C TYR A 205 -14.89 9.42 1.86
N GLU A 206 -14.13 10.46 2.17
CA GLU A 206 -14.58 11.85 2.17
C GLU A 206 -13.79 12.67 1.15
N ASN A 207 -14.42 13.71 0.60
CA ASN A 207 -13.74 14.70 -0.23
C ASN A 207 -13.21 15.82 0.69
N LEU A 208 -11.90 16.04 0.65
CA LEU A 208 -11.21 17.09 1.43
C LEU A 208 -11.31 18.48 0.78
N GLY A 209 -11.90 18.54 -0.43
CA GLY A 209 -11.96 19.77 -1.20
C GLY A 209 -10.65 20.13 -1.91
N ARG A 210 -10.60 21.37 -2.40
CA ARG A 210 -9.48 21.89 -3.18
C ARG A 210 -8.39 22.47 -2.29
N SER A 211 -7.15 22.26 -2.69
CA SER A 211 -5.94 22.77 -2.03
C SER A 211 -4.82 23.02 -3.05
N THR A 212 -3.63 23.38 -2.56
CA THR A 212 -2.42 23.48 -3.37
C THR A 212 -1.33 22.66 -2.71
N ILE A 213 -0.70 21.75 -3.47
CA ILE A 213 0.42 20.91 -3.03
C ILE A 213 1.51 21.06 -4.10
N ASP A 214 2.72 21.40 -3.66
CA ASP A 214 3.91 21.53 -4.52
C ASP A 214 3.67 22.43 -5.77
N GLY A 215 2.81 23.47 -5.62
CA GLY A 215 2.43 24.38 -6.71
C GLY A 215 1.30 23.88 -7.61
N PHE A 216 0.80 22.67 -7.43
CA PHE A 216 -0.34 22.12 -8.17
C PHE A 216 -1.66 22.40 -7.46
N GLY A 217 -2.67 22.88 -8.20
CA GLY A 217 -4.04 22.93 -7.71
C GLY A 217 -4.61 21.51 -7.67
N VAL A 218 -5.00 21.06 -6.48
CA VAL A 218 -5.41 19.67 -6.24
C VAL A 218 -6.80 19.58 -5.62
N GLU A 219 -7.42 18.41 -5.77
CA GLU A 219 -8.57 17.98 -5.00
C GLU A 219 -8.20 16.72 -4.21
N GLY A 220 -8.48 16.72 -2.89
CA GLY A 220 -8.07 15.65 -1.99
C GLY A 220 -9.22 14.72 -1.64
N PHE A 221 -8.91 13.43 -1.45
CA PHE A 221 -9.82 12.43 -0.93
C PHE A 221 -9.15 11.68 0.21
N ARG A 222 -9.93 11.29 1.22
CA ARG A 222 -9.41 10.62 2.42
C ARG A 222 -10.32 9.47 2.83
N THR A 223 -9.72 8.37 3.26
CA THR A 223 -10.44 7.31 3.97
C THR A 223 -9.74 6.97 5.28
N THR A 224 -10.54 6.72 6.30
CA THR A 224 -10.13 6.16 7.60
C THR A 224 -10.93 4.90 7.91
N ASP A 225 -11.57 4.30 6.90
CA ASP A 225 -12.40 3.11 7.04
C ASP A 225 -11.52 1.89 7.39
N PRO A 226 -11.66 1.28 8.58
CA PRO A 226 -10.82 0.15 8.99
C PRO A 226 -11.05 -1.11 8.13
N ASN A 227 -12.14 -1.16 7.35
CA ASN A 227 -12.42 -2.28 6.45
C ASN A 227 -11.74 -2.14 5.09
N CYS A 228 -10.99 -1.07 4.88
CA CYS A 228 -10.24 -0.84 3.65
C CYS A 228 -9.14 -1.88 3.49
N LYS A 229 -9.21 -2.68 2.42
CA LYS A 229 -8.23 -3.74 2.12
C LYS A 229 -7.12 -3.20 1.22
N LEU A 230 -6.34 -2.26 1.73
CA LEU A 230 -5.23 -1.72 0.95
C LEU A 230 -4.11 -2.76 0.78
N PRO A 231 -3.42 -2.79 -0.36
CA PRO A 231 -2.50 -3.88 -0.73
C PRO A 231 -1.13 -3.83 -0.03
N LEU A 232 -1.06 -3.37 1.21
CA LEU A 232 0.20 -3.09 1.92
C LEU A 232 0.54 -4.09 3.04
N GLY A 233 0.04 -5.32 2.99
CA GLY A 233 0.42 -6.38 3.94
C GLY A 233 0.00 -6.10 5.40
N TRP A 234 -1.21 -5.61 5.63
CA TRP A 234 -1.69 -5.06 6.90
C TRP A 234 -2.21 -6.06 7.92
N SER A 235 -2.23 -7.31 7.57
CA SER A 235 -2.63 -8.40 8.45
C SER A 235 -1.77 -8.52 9.74
N ALA A 236 -0.59 -7.88 9.77
CA ALA A 236 0.25 -7.80 10.97
C ALA A 236 -0.30 -6.88 12.07
N PHE A 237 -1.24 -6.01 11.72
CA PHE A 237 -1.78 -5.03 12.64
C PHE A 237 -3.10 -5.52 13.22
N LYS A 238 -3.16 -5.66 14.53
CA LYS A 238 -4.42 -5.91 15.22
C LYS A 238 -5.17 -4.59 15.35
N ASP A 239 -6.41 -4.56 14.85
CA ASP A 239 -7.29 -3.37 14.89
C ASP A 239 -6.59 -2.09 14.39
N PRO A 240 -6.06 -2.08 13.14
CA PRO A 240 -5.27 -0.96 12.64
C PRO A 240 -6.13 0.30 12.51
N GLN A 241 -5.57 1.42 12.93
CA GLN A 241 -6.06 2.75 12.55
C GLN A 241 -5.38 3.13 11.23
N ILE A 242 -6.17 3.50 10.25
CA ILE A 242 -5.69 3.90 8.93
C ILE A 242 -6.07 5.36 8.64
N ASP A 243 -5.21 6.06 7.95
CA ASP A 243 -5.46 7.38 7.35
C ASP A 243 -4.82 7.39 5.96
N VAL A 244 -5.66 7.31 4.94
CA VAL A 244 -5.22 7.26 3.54
C VAL A 244 -5.72 8.48 2.82
N LYS A 245 -4.81 9.18 2.15
CA LYS A 245 -5.12 10.36 1.35
C LYS A 245 -4.60 10.20 -0.07
N VAL A 246 -5.38 10.68 -1.01
CA VAL A 246 -4.96 10.85 -2.40
C VAL A 246 -5.23 12.28 -2.84
N TRP A 247 -4.26 12.85 -3.51
CA TRP A 247 -4.31 14.20 -4.05
C TRP A 247 -4.24 14.16 -5.57
N ILE A 248 -5.26 14.73 -6.21
CA ILE A 248 -5.48 14.69 -7.66
C ILE A 248 -5.27 16.08 -8.23
N ASP A 249 -4.42 16.23 -9.23
CA ASP A 249 -4.29 17.48 -9.96
C ASP A 249 -5.59 17.79 -10.71
N VAL A 250 -6.14 18.98 -10.48
CA VAL A 250 -7.43 19.41 -11.06
C VAL A 250 -7.39 19.56 -12.57
N LYS A 251 -6.21 19.79 -13.17
CA LYS A 251 -6.03 19.99 -14.61
C LYS A 251 -5.93 18.67 -15.36
N THR A 252 -5.07 17.78 -14.90
CA THR A 252 -4.78 16.50 -15.58
C THR A 252 -5.73 15.39 -15.15
N ARG A 253 -6.38 15.52 -13.98
CA ARG A 253 -7.18 14.48 -13.30
C ARG A 253 -6.36 13.23 -13.00
N LEU A 254 -5.07 13.39 -12.76
CA LEU A 254 -4.17 12.32 -12.40
C LEU A 254 -3.67 12.52 -10.97
N PRO A 255 -3.43 11.45 -10.21
CA PRO A 255 -2.82 11.54 -8.88
C PRO A 255 -1.45 12.20 -8.93
N ILE A 256 -1.17 13.07 -7.97
CA ILE A 256 0.18 13.62 -7.77
C ILE A 256 0.79 13.12 -6.47
N ARG A 257 -0.04 12.64 -5.52
CA ARG A 257 0.45 12.17 -4.24
C ARG A 257 -0.53 11.19 -3.60
N PHE A 258 0.01 10.12 -3.02
CA PHE A 258 -0.67 9.23 -2.10
C PHE A 258 0.04 9.25 -0.75
N GLU A 259 -0.73 9.25 0.32
CA GLU A 259 -0.22 9.16 1.68
C GLU A 259 -0.98 8.09 2.45
N TYR A 260 -0.26 7.21 3.09
CA TYR A 260 -0.82 6.17 3.95
C TYR A 260 -0.19 6.27 5.32
N LEU A 261 -0.98 6.31 6.33
CA LEU A 261 -0.56 6.15 7.70
C LEU A 261 -1.35 5.01 8.31
N ILE A 262 -0.62 4.04 8.84
CA ILE A 262 -1.19 2.93 9.58
C ILE A 262 -0.57 2.94 10.94
N SER A 263 -1.38 2.81 11.96
CA SER A 263 -0.93 2.65 13.33
C SER A 263 -1.76 1.61 14.05
N SER A 264 -1.13 0.89 14.93
CA SER A 264 -1.78 -0.10 15.80
C SER A 264 -1.03 -0.16 17.11
N LEU A 265 -1.72 -0.57 18.15
CA LEU A 265 -1.06 -0.94 19.39
C LEU A 265 -0.66 -2.41 19.29
N ASN A 266 0.61 -2.70 19.55
CA ASN A 266 1.01 -4.09 19.73
C ASN A 266 0.39 -4.65 21.03
N GLN A 267 0.54 -5.95 21.25
CA GLN A 267 -0.02 -6.61 22.44
C GLN A 267 0.47 -6.05 23.79
N ARG A 268 1.52 -5.22 23.78
CA ARG A 268 2.10 -4.53 24.95
C ARG A 268 1.65 -3.08 25.09
N GLY A 269 0.77 -2.61 24.22
CA GLY A 269 0.35 -1.20 24.21
C GLY A 269 1.35 -0.24 23.58
N ASN A 270 2.45 -0.74 22.96
CA ASN A 270 3.38 0.11 22.21
C ASN A 270 2.82 0.38 20.82
N THR A 271 2.94 1.61 20.35
CA THR A 271 2.52 1.99 19.00
C THR A 271 3.52 1.43 17.96
N LEU A 272 2.98 0.72 16.99
CA LEU A 272 3.64 0.41 15.73
C LEU A 272 3.00 1.30 14.66
N SER A 273 3.78 2.03 13.89
CA SER A 273 3.26 2.87 12.82
C SER A 273 4.08 2.69 11.54
N GLN A 274 3.36 2.71 10.43
CA GLN A 274 3.91 2.72 9.08
C GLN A 274 3.37 3.93 8.34
N ARG A 275 4.26 4.67 7.70
CA ARG A 275 3.91 5.76 6.81
C ARG A 275 4.48 5.46 5.43
N PHE A 276 3.63 5.52 4.43
CA PHE A 276 4.00 5.35 3.04
C PHE A 276 3.55 6.58 2.26
N VAL A 277 4.45 7.20 1.54
CA VAL A 277 4.18 8.38 0.72
C VAL A 277 4.69 8.12 -0.69
N VAL A 278 3.84 8.33 -1.69
CA VAL A 278 4.22 8.29 -3.11
C VAL A 278 3.94 9.65 -3.71
N HIS A 279 4.89 10.19 -4.41
CA HIS A 279 4.87 11.54 -4.97
C HIS A 279 5.75 11.62 -6.23
N ASP A 280 5.93 12.82 -6.79
CA ASP A 280 6.73 13.07 -7.99
C ASP A 280 6.29 12.17 -9.16
N PHE A 281 4.96 12.08 -9.37
CA PHE A 281 4.44 11.33 -10.50
C PHE A 281 4.72 12.05 -11.81
N GLU A 282 5.32 11.33 -12.74
CA GLU A 282 5.40 11.69 -14.14
C GLU A 282 4.60 10.67 -14.95
N TRP A 283 3.61 11.12 -15.70
CA TRP A 283 2.66 10.28 -16.41
C TRP A 283 2.97 10.25 -17.90
N ASP A 284 2.73 9.11 -18.55
CA ASP A 284 3.02 8.86 -19.96
C ASP A 284 4.48 9.17 -20.33
N VAL A 285 5.42 8.83 -19.42
CA VAL A 285 6.86 9.04 -19.67
C VAL A 285 7.30 8.24 -20.90
N PRO A 286 8.06 8.86 -21.80
CA PRO A 286 8.65 8.12 -22.91
C PRO A 286 9.70 7.17 -22.37
N VAL A 287 9.45 5.87 -22.51
CA VAL A 287 10.34 4.80 -22.04
C VAL A 287 10.68 3.85 -23.18
N THR A 288 11.84 3.22 -23.08
CA THR A 288 12.33 2.24 -24.05
C THR A 288 12.57 0.88 -23.39
N ALA A 289 12.56 -0.18 -24.16
CA ALA A 289 12.86 -1.53 -23.66
C ALA A 289 14.22 -1.60 -22.93
N ALA A 290 15.22 -0.85 -23.39
CA ALA A 290 16.55 -0.82 -22.80
C ALA A 290 16.58 -0.30 -21.34
N GLU A 291 15.64 0.55 -20.97
CA GLU A 291 15.55 1.07 -19.59
C GLU A 291 15.10 0.01 -18.57
N PHE A 292 14.43 -1.04 -19.05
CA PHE A 292 13.98 -2.18 -18.24
C PHE A 292 14.94 -3.36 -18.30
N GLU A 293 16.04 -3.23 -19.01
CA GLU A 293 17.10 -4.24 -18.99
C GLU A 293 17.96 -4.07 -17.74
N PRO A 294 18.14 -5.14 -16.96
CA PRO A 294 19.01 -5.08 -15.80
C PRO A 294 20.45 -4.84 -16.24
N PRO A 295 21.26 -4.15 -15.42
CA PRO A 295 22.67 -4.03 -15.70
C PRO A 295 23.35 -5.41 -15.68
N PRO A 296 24.51 -5.57 -16.33
CA PRO A 296 25.32 -6.77 -16.19
C PRO A 296 25.64 -7.03 -14.72
N VAL A 297 25.89 -8.30 -14.37
CA VAL A 297 26.24 -8.69 -13.01
C VAL A 297 27.47 -7.88 -12.56
N PRO A 298 27.37 -7.09 -11.47
CA PRO A 298 28.52 -6.32 -11.00
C PRO A 298 29.62 -7.22 -10.46
N ASP A 299 30.87 -6.80 -10.58
CA ASP A 299 32.01 -7.56 -10.09
C ASP A 299 31.92 -7.88 -8.60
N GLY A 300 32.21 -9.13 -8.24
CA GLY A 300 32.18 -9.61 -6.87
C GLY A 300 30.77 -9.88 -6.31
N TYR A 301 29.73 -9.91 -7.17
CA TYR A 301 28.39 -10.31 -6.74
C TYR A 301 28.20 -11.82 -6.90
N ALA A 302 27.58 -12.43 -5.89
CA ALA A 302 27.12 -13.82 -6.00
C ALA A 302 25.86 -13.86 -6.87
N VAL A 303 25.90 -14.65 -7.94
CA VAL A 303 24.73 -14.91 -8.79
C VAL A 303 23.91 -16.03 -8.18
N LEU A 304 22.63 -15.79 -8.02
CA LEU A 304 21.66 -16.75 -7.52
C LEU A 304 20.58 -16.94 -8.60
N ASP A 305 20.48 -18.15 -9.12
CA ASP A 305 19.52 -18.51 -10.16
C ASP A 305 18.23 -19.07 -9.55
N ASN A 306 17.67 -18.39 -8.58
CA ASN A 306 16.38 -18.73 -7.97
C ASN A 306 15.69 -17.48 -7.47
N LEU A 307 14.38 -17.36 -7.75
CA LEU A 307 13.55 -16.35 -7.14
C LEU A 307 13.45 -16.59 -5.62
N PRO A 308 13.46 -15.53 -4.80
CA PRO A 308 12.91 -15.61 -3.45
C PRO A 308 11.41 -15.97 -3.59
N GLY A 309 11.03 -17.13 -3.11
CA GLY A 309 9.67 -17.68 -3.27
C GLY A 309 9.62 -19.00 -4.03
N MET A 310 10.69 -19.40 -4.73
CA MET A 310 10.91 -20.78 -5.15
C MET A 310 11.79 -21.49 -4.10
N GLU A 311 11.43 -21.33 -2.83
CA GLU A 311 12.03 -22.09 -1.77
C GLU A 311 11.62 -23.57 -1.96
N ASP A 312 12.56 -24.49 -1.75
CA ASP A 312 12.32 -25.90 -1.84
C ASP A 312 11.75 -26.48 -0.52
N GLU A 313 11.32 -27.73 -0.58
CA GLU A 313 10.81 -28.47 0.58
C GLU A 313 11.83 -28.50 1.74
N GLU A 314 13.12 -28.65 1.43
CA GLU A 314 14.17 -28.67 2.46
C GLU A 314 14.23 -27.33 3.20
N THR A 315 14.09 -26.22 2.49
CA THR A 315 14.01 -24.88 3.09
C THR A 315 12.79 -24.74 4.00
N ALA A 316 11.64 -25.27 3.59
CA ALA A 316 10.44 -25.29 4.43
C ALA A 316 10.66 -26.11 5.70
N ILE A 317 11.25 -27.30 5.58
CA ILE A 317 11.60 -28.17 6.73
C ILE A 317 12.57 -27.45 7.68
N GLN A 318 13.58 -26.75 7.18
CA GLN A 318 14.50 -25.96 7.99
C GLN A 318 13.79 -24.81 8.73
N GLY A 319 12.83 -24.16 8.09
CA GLY A 319 11.96 -23.17 8.72
C GLY A 319 11.12 -23.76 9.85
N LEU A 320 10.51 -24.92 9.64
CA LEU A 320 9.73 -25.65 10.65
C LEU A 320 10.60 -26.11 11.82
N LYS A 321 11.83 -26.63 11.56
CA LYS A 321 12.82 -26.92 12.60
C LYS A 321 13.13 -25.69 13.44
N ARG A 322 13.30 -24.55 12.79
CA ARG A 322 13.57 -23.29 13.48
C ARG A 322 12.39 -22.83 14.35
N CYS A 323 11.14 -23.09 13.92
CA CYS A 323 9.97 -22.88 14.77
C CYS A 323 10.03 -23.69 16.05
N ILE A 324 10.36 -24.99 15.97
CA ILE A 324 10.51 -25.85 17.14
C ILE A 324 11.61 -25.34 18.08
N GLU A 325 12.77 -24.99 17.53
CA GLU A 325 13.90 -24.45 18.31
C GLU A 325 13.54 -23.19 19.09
N PHE A 326 12.84 -22.26 18.44
CA PHE A 326 12.52 -20.96 19.03
C PHE A 326 11.24 -20.95 19.86
N PHE A 327 10.23 -21.74 19.48
CA PHE A 327 8.91 -21.68 20.10
C PHE A 327 8.53 -22.96 20.85
N GLY A 328 9.28 -24.03 20.65
CA GLY A 328 8.93 -25.36 21.17
C GLY A 328 7.77 -26.02 20.41
N ASN A 329 7.26 -25.35 19.39
CA ASN A 329 6.13 -25.78 18.57
C ASN A 329 6.18 -25.11 17.19
N TYR A 330 5.22 -25.45 16.32
CA TYR A 330 4.99 -24.75 15.07
C TYR A 330 4.29 -23.41 15.30
N ILE A 331 4.43 -22.48 14.34
CA ILE A 331 3.65 -21.22 14.34
C ILE A 331 2.22 -21.52 13.86
N ASP A 332 1.25 -20.72 14.30
CA ASP A 332 -0.16 -20.98 14.02
C ASP A 332 -0.52 -20.82 12.53
N THR A 333 0.14 -19.92 11.81
CA THR A 333 -0.14 -19.62 10.40
C THR A 333 1.14 -19.30 9.62
N VAL A 334 1.17 -19.64 8.32
CA VAL A 334 2.31 -19.41 7.42
C VAL A 334 1.91 -18.63 6.16
N GLY A 335 0.62 -18.33 5.97
CA GLY A 335 0.10 -17.77 4.71
C GLY A 335 -0.02 -16.25 4.65
N ASP A 336 0.39 -15.55 5.68
CA ASP A 336 0.22 -14.12 5.82
C ASP A 336 1.56 -13.47 6.21
N ASP A 337 2.24 -12.86 5.24
CA ASP A 337 3.61 -12.34 5.37
C ASP A 337 3.77 -11.34 6.53
N ALA A 338 2.79 -10.48 6.73
CA ALA A 338 2.90 -9.41 7.70
C ALA A 338 2.47 -9.85 9.11
N GLY A 339 1.42 -10.68 9.20
CA GLY A 339 0.97 -11.29 10.47
C GLY A 339 2.00 -12.25 11.03
N ALA A 340 2.67 -12.97 10.16
CA ALA A 340 3.64 -13.98 10.54
C ALA A 340 4.95 -13.40 11.09
N LEU A 341 5.48 -12.29 10.56
CA LEU A 341 6.64 -11.63 11.18
C LEU A 341 6.29 -11.10 12.58
N GLY A 342 5.12 -10.49 12.73
CA GLY A 342 4.59 -10.06 14.02
C GLY A 342 4.37 -11.24 14.99
N ALA A 343 3.86 -12.37 14.49
CA ALA A 343 3.70 -13.60 15.28
C ALA A 343 5.04 -14.19 15.70
N VAL A 344 6.06 -14.20 14.83
CA VAL A 344 7.42 -14.63 15.17
C VAL A 344 8.02 -13.75 16.26
N VAL A 345 7.92 -12.43 16.15
CA VAL A 345 8.42 -11.51 17.18
C VAL A 345 7.66 -11.71 18.50
N SER A 346 6.33 -11.82 18.46
CA SER A 346 5.50 -12.04 19.65
C SER A 346 5.78 -13.41 20.31
N ALA A 347 6.00 -14.44 19.50
CA ALA A 347 6.32 -15.79 20.01
C ALA A 347 7.74 -15.82 20.61
N LEU A 348 8.73 -15.16 19.98
CA LEU A 348 10.07 -15.01 20.57
C LEU A 348 10.04 -14.34 21.94
N GLU A 349 9.17 -13.36 22.13
CA GLU A 349 9.02 -12.67 23.40
C GLU A 349 8.52 -13.58 24.54
N LYS A 350 7.56 -14.44 24.23
CA LYS A 350 6.91 -15.35 25.18
C LYS A 350 7.67 -16.67 25.39
N SER A 351 8.54 -17.01 24.45
CA SER A 351 9.24 -18.29 24.46
C SER A 351 10.31 -18.36 25.55
N GLU A 352 10.39 -19.49 26.21
CA GLU A 352 11.40 -19.86 27.22
C GLU A 352 12.34 -20.97 26.70
N THR A 353 12.31 -21.28 25.41
CA THR A 353 13.21 -22.28 24.85
C THR A 353 14.67 -21.83 24.99
N PRO A 354 15.64 -22.76 25.07
CA PRO A 354 17.06 -22.43 25.18
C PRO A 354 17.57 -21.53 24.02
N ALA A 355 17.02 -21.70 22.81
CA ALA A 355 17.37 -20.89 21.65
C ALA A 355 16.81 -19.46 21.77
N ALA A 356 15.55 -19.31 22.20
CA ALA A 356 14.95 -18.00 22.41
C ALA A 356 15.63 -17.24 23.56
N LEU A 357 15.96 -17.92 24.66
CA LEU A 357 16.67 -17.31 25.80
C LEU A 357 18.07 -16.86 25.39
N ARG A 358 18.80 -17.65 24.63
CA ARG A 358 20.12 -17.23 24.06
C ARG A 358 19.97 -15.99 23.19
N LEU A 359 19.00 -15.97 22.29
CA LEU A 359 18.79 -14.78 21.42
C LEU A 359 18.43 -13.56 22.28
N LYS A 360 17.58 -13.70 23.30
CA LYS A 360 17.24 -12.62 24.23
C LYS A 360 18.48 -12.07 24.94
N GLU A 361 19.41 -12.92 25.35
CA GLU A 361 20.66 -12.50 25.99
C GLU A 361 21.62 -11.83 24.97
N GLU A 362 21.72 -12.38 23.75
CA GLU A 362 22.55 -11.81 22.68
C GLU A 362 22.11 -10.39 22.27
N ILE A 363 20.81 -10.11 22.27
CA ILE A 363 20.29 -8.78 21.93
C ILE A 363 20.30 -7.79 23.10
N LYS A 364 20.61 -8.26 24.30
CA LYS A 364 20.70 -7.45 25.51
C LYS A 364 21.92 -6.50 25.40
N GLY A 365 21.68 -5.21 25.45
CA GLY A 365 22.74 -4.23 25.28
C GLY A 365 22.99 -3.73 23.84
N LEU A 366 22.44 -4.40 22.83
CA LEU A 366 22.51 -3.95 21.45
C LEU A 366 21.62 -2.71 21.23
N THR A 367 21.95 -1.90 20.24
CA THR A 367 21.09 -0.83 19.71
C THR A 367 19.82 -1.40 19.10
N GLY A 368 18.84 -0.56 18.80
CA GLY A 368 17.61 -1.01 18.11
C GLY A 368 17.90 -1.64 16.74
N GLU A 369 18.86 -1.08 15.98
CA GLU A 369 19.28 -1.57 14.67
C GLU A 369 19.98 -2.94 14.75
N GLU A 370 20.98 -3.04 15.63
CA GLU A 370 21.69 -4.31 15.84
C GLU A 370 20.74 -5.40 16.32
N THR A 371 19.80 -5.05 17.20
CA THR A 371 18.73 -5.96 17.66
C THR A 371 17.87 -6.41 16.49
N PHE A 372 17.41 -5.48 15.64
CA PHE A 372 16.61 -5.79 14.44
C PHE A 372 17.36 -6.74 13.51
N LYS A 373 18.60 -6.42 13.19
CA LYS A 373 19.45 -7.26 12.35
C LYS A 373 19.59 -8.68 12.95
N ARG A 374 19.89 -8.77 14.24
CA ARG A 374 20.11 -10.06 14.91
C ARG A 374 18.84 -10.91 14.97
N VAL A 375 17.69 -10.30 15.30
CA VAL A 375 16.38 -10.98 15.29
C VAL A 375 15.96 -11.39 13.88
N SER A 376 16.18 -10.53 12.89
CA SER A 376 15.90 -10.81 11.49
C SER A 376 16.75 -11.97 10.96
N ASP A 377 18.05 -11.98 11.24
CA ASP A 377 18.93 -13.09 10.83
C ASP A 377 18.51 -14.42 11.51
N ALA A 378 18.14 -14.38 12.78
CA ALA A 378 17.67 -15.55 13.51
C ALA A 378 16.33 -16.09 13.00
N GLY A 379 15.41 -15.18 12.60
CA GLY A 379 14.09 -15.50 12.05
C GLY A 379 14.07 -15.86 10.55
N LYS A 380 15.17 -15.66 9.84
CA LYS A 380 15.25 -15.85 8.39
C LYS A 380 14.78 -17.21 7.87
N PRO A 381 15.09 -18.37 8.51
CA PRO A 381 14.54 -19.65 8.06
C PRO A 381 13.02 -19.72 8.14
N ILE A 382 12.42 -19.07 9.15
CA ILE A 382 10.96 -19.01 9.31
C ILE A 382 10.32 -18.16 8.23
N LEU A 383 10.93 -17.03 7.88
CA LEU A 383 10.49 -16.19 6.75
C LEU A 383 10.55 -16.96 5.43
N ARG A 384 11.57 -17.79 5.22
CA ARG A 384 11.70 -18.61 4.03
C ARG A 384 10.62 -19.70 3.95
N LEU A 385 10.25 -20.32 5.07
CA LEU A 385 9.09 -21.22 5.15
C LEU A 385 7.80 -20.52 4.67
N MET A 386 7.61 -19.29 5.09
CA MET A 386 6.42 -18.52 4.71
C MET A 386 6.43 -18.19 3.22
N TRP A 387 7.57 -17.81 2.66
CA TRP A 387 7.71 -17.59 1.23
C TRP A 387 7.50 -18.86 0.41
N PHE A 388 7.96 -20.01 0.90
CA PHE A 388 7.64 -21.30 0.30
C PHE A 388 6.12 -21.52 0.23
N TYR A 389 5.41 -21.31 1.34
CA TYR A 389 3.96 -21.48 1.37
C TYR A 389 3.22 -20.50 0.45
N VAL A 390 3.61 -19.24 0.47
CA VAL A 390 3.06 -18.22 -0.44
C VAL A 390 3.34 -18.57 -1.90
N GLY A 391 4.53 -19.07 -2.22
CA GLY A 391 4.86 -19.58 -3.55
C GLY A 391 3.95 -20.71 -4.00
N LEU A 392 3.61 -21.64 -3.10
CA LEU A 392 2.66 -22.73 -3.40
C LEU A 392 1.24 -22.21 -3.67
N VAL A 393 0.79 -21.20 -2.90
CA VAL A 393 -0.52 -20.51 -3.12
C VAL A 393 -0.54 -19.85 -4.49
N GLN A 394 0.52 -19.11 -4.84
CA GLN A 394 0.67 -18.43 -6.11
C GLN A 394 0.66 -19.42 -7.29
N GLN A 395 1.34 -20.55 -7.13
CA GLN A 395 1.35 -21.64 -8.11
C GLN A 395 0.05 -22.46 -8.15
N LYS A 396 -0.97 -22.08 -7.38
CA LYS A 396 -2.26 -22.80 -7.28
C LYS A 396 -2.11 -24.28 -6.91
N LYS A 397 -1.11 -24.59 -6.10
CA LYS A 397 -0.84 -25.95 -5.63
C LYS A 397 -1.69 -26.36 -4.44
N ASP A 398 -2.80 -25.68 -4.16
CA ASP A 398 -3.74 -26.02 -3.10
C ASP A 398 -3.03 -26.34 -1.77
N PRO A 399 -2.16 -25.46 -1.23
CA PRO A 399 -1.47 -25.75 0.01
C PRO A 399 -2.40 -25.62 1.22
N ALA A 400 -2.17 -26.46 2.23
CA ALA A 400 -2.77 -26.29 3.56
C ALA A 400 -1.69 -26.45 4.64
N TYR A 401 -1.91 -25.76 5.77
CA TYR A 401 -1.01 -25.79 6.92
C TYR A 401 -1.78 -25.87 8.23
N TYR A 402 -1.39 -26.79 9.09
CA TYR A 402 -2.11 -27.17 10.29
C TYR A 402 -1.30 -26.96 11.59
N GLY A 403 -0.31 -26.05 11.57
CA GLY A 403 0.57 -25.79 12.71
C GLY A 403 -0.12 -25.28 13.97
N LYS A 404 -1.38 -24.80 13.87
CA LYS A 404 -2.20 -24.44 15.02
C LYS A 404 -2.64 -25.69 15.85
N THR A 405 -2.84 -26.82 15.18
CA THR A 405 -3.42 -28.03 15.77
C THR A 405 -2.45 -29.22 15.79
N VAL A 406 -1.43 -29.20 14.95
CA VAL A 406 -0.39 -30.24 14.87
C VAL A 406 0.87 -29.77 15.56
N THR A 407 1.43 -30.62 16.42
CA THR A 407 2.64 -30.37 17.19
C THR A 407 3.78 -31.31 16.77
N PRO A 408 5.04 -31.05 17.15
CA PRO A 408 6.15 -31.97 16.89
C PRO A 408 6.02 -33.37 17.49
N LYS A 409 5.03 -33.59 18.36
CA LYS A 409 4.72 -34.91 18.95
C LYS A 409 3.72 -35.71 18.12
N ASP A 410 3.08 -35.09 17.15
CA ASP A 410 2.03 -35.71 16.32
C ASP A 410 2.66 -36.27 15.04
N ALA A 411 3.56 -37.25 15.16
CA ALA A 411 4.40 -37.75 14.06
C ALA A 411 3.61 -38.16 12.81
N ASP A 412 2.42 -38.70 12.98
CA ASP A 412 1.60 -39.26 11.89
C ASP A 412 0.52 -38.29 11.39
N LYS A 413 0.46 -37.05 11.93
CA LYS A 413 -0.51 -36.05 11.50
C LYS A 413 0.06 -35.13 10.43
N VAL A 414 -0.77 -34.77 9.45
CA VAL A 414 -0.43 -33.82 8.40
C VAL A 414 -0.19 -32.44 9.00
N LEU A 415 1.04 -31.91 8.84
CA LEU A 415 1.40 -30.53 9.24
C LEU A 415 1.24 -29.55 8.08
N MET A 416 1.73 -29.97 6.90
CA MET A 416 1.62 -29.16 5.67
C MET A 416 1.42 -30.10 4.49
N ARG A 417 0.61 -29.67 3.52
CA ARG A 417 0.45 -30.42 2.27
C ARG A 417 0.29 -29.48 1.08
N TRP A 418 0.64 -29.97 -0.12
CA TRP A 418 0.39 -29.26 -1.37
C TRP A 418 0.28 -30.26 -2.54
N LYS A 419 -0.43 -29.84 -3.58
CA LYS A 419 -0.67 -30.63 -4.79
C LYS A 419 0.60 -30.67 -5.64
N VAL A 420 1.05 -31.87 -6.05
CA VAL A 420 2.17 -32.08 -6.98
C VAL A 420 1.69 -32.53 -8.36
N SER A 421 0.56 -33.23 -8.44
CA SER A 421 -0.12 -33.60 -9.69
C SER A 421 -1.64 -33.61 -9.44
N ASP A 422 -2.43 -33.94 -10.47
CA ASP A 422 -3.90 -34.00 -10.31
C ASP A 422 -4.37 -35.06 -9.32
N SER A 423 -3.58 -36.11 -9.10
CA SER A 423 -3.90 -37.24 -8.21
C SER A 423 -3.02 -37.36 -6.98
N GLU A 424 -2.00 -36.50 -6.83
CA GLU A 424 -0.99 -36.66 -5.78
C GLU A 424 -0.70 -35.37 -5.03
N TYR A 425 -0.44 -35.52 -3.75
CA TYR A 425 -0.06 -34.45 -2.84
C TYR A 425 1.26 -34.77 -2.15
N ARG A 426 2.10 -33.77 -1.98
CA ARG A 426 3.23 -33.82 -1.07
C ARG A 426 2.79 -33.42 0.31
N VAL A 427 3.22 -34.18 1.32
CA VAL A 427 2.81 -34.00 2.73
C VAL A 427 4.06 -33.93 3.60
N ILE A 428 4.13 -32.96 4.48
CA ILE A 428 5.06 -32.91 5.62
C ILE A 428 4.25 -33.21 6.88
N PHE A 429 4.72 -34.16 7.66
CA PHE A 429 4.08 -34.58 8.90
C PHE A 429 4.62 -33.85 10.13
N GLY A 430 3.99 -34.06 11.29
CA GLY A 430 4.35 -33.38 12.52
C GLY A 430 5.75 -33.71 13.07
N ASP A 431 6.42 -34.77 12.62
CA ASP A 431 7.82 -35.07 12.92
C ASP A 431 8.79 -34.57 11.84
N LEU A 432 8.28 -33.86 10.84
CA LEU A 432 9.00 -33.29 9.68
C LEU A 432 9.47 -34.31 8.64
N HIS A 433 9.05 -35.58 8.71
CA HIS A 433 9.21 -36.43 7.53
C HIS A 433 8.25 -35.99 6.42
N ALA A 434 8.61 -36.28 5.17
CA ALA A 434 7.79 -35.86 4.03
C ALA A 434 7.62 -37.01 3.04
N GLU A 435 6.41 -37.20 2.54
CA GLU A 435 6.09 -38.23 1.54
C GLU A 435 5.06 -37.72 0.51
N THR A 436 4.96 -38.45 -0.60
CA THR A 436 3.92 -38.19 -1.61
C THR A 436 2.81 -39.22 -1.41
N VAL A 437 1.56 -38.71 -1.30
CA VAL A 437 0.37 -39.53 -1.10
C VAL A 437 -0.65 -39.28 -2.20
N THR A 438 -1.55 -40.22 -2.44
CA THR A 438 -2.70 -40.01 -3.33
C THR A 438 -3.74 -39.09 -2.67
N ALA A 439 -4.63 -38.47 -3.48
CA ALA A 439 -5.70 -37.64 -2.97
C ALA A 439 -6.62 -38.38 -2.01
N ASP A 440 -6.91 -39.69 -2.26
CA ASP A 440 -7.74 -40.51 -1.38
C ASP A 440 -7.03 -40.78 -0.04
N ALA A 441 -5.72 -41.09 -0.08
CA ALA A 441 -4.94 -41.29 1.14
C ALA A 441 -4.84 -40.00 1.97
N LEU A 442 -4.65 -38.85 1.30
CA LEU A 442 -4.65 -37.54 1.99
C LEU A 442 -5.98 -37.29 2.70
N ALA A 443 -7.13 -37.57 2.04
CA ALA A 443 -8.44 -37.39 2.66
C ALA A 443 -8.63 -38.23 3.93
N GLU A 444 -8.05 -39.46 3.99
CA GLU A 444 -8.05 -40.28 5.23
C GLU A 444 -7.13 -39.71 6.32
N LEU A 445 -5.95 -39.21 5.93
CA LEU A 445 -5.01 -38.57 6.86
C LEU A 445 -5.60 -37.28 7.47
N GLU A 446 -6.29 -36.45 6.67
CA GLU A 446 -6.89 -35.22 7.17
C GLU A 446 -8.08 -35.43 8.13
N LYS A 447 -8.73 -36.62 8.11
CA LYS A 447 -9.74 -37.01 9.13
C LYS A 447 -9.16 -37.16 10.52
N LEU A 448 -7.86 -37.38 10.64
CA LEU A 448 -7.14 -37.51 11.92
C LEU A 448 -6.79 -36.16 12.54
N LEU A 449 -7.01 -35.08 11.82
CA LEU A 449 -6.77 -33.73 12.34
C LEU A 449 -7.85 -33.38 13.38
N PRO A 450 -7.48 -32.69 14.47
CA PRO A 450 -8.46 -32.16 15.41
C PRO A 450 -9.34 -31.09 14.76
N GLU A 451 -10.62 -31.06 15.12
CA GLU A 451 -11.58 -30.04 14.68
C GLU A 451 -11.21 -28.64 15.17
#